data_2b1e9aebf253501cc01a4dc13a8ceff8
#
_entry.id   2b1e9aebf253501cc01a4dc13a8ceff8
#
_cell.length_a   1.000
_cell.length_b   1.000
_cell.length_c   1.000
_cell.angle_alpha   90.00
_cell.angle_beta   90.00
_cell.angle_gamma   90.00
#
_symmetry.space_group_name_H-M   'P 1'
#
loop_
_entity.id
_entity.type
_entity.pdbx_description
1 polymer ?
#
loop_
_entity_poly.entity_id
_entity_poly.type
_entity_poly.pdbx_seq_one_letter_code
_entity_poly.pdbx_strand_id
1 'polypeptide(L)'
;PLAAGLVKACEVVRPLLLKDPGLRPLLVLVTDGRGNVGLDARPNGRATDEAIALATEIGADRRLSWVVIDTEDPRGIRLSRARDIAAALGGPCLHIDDLRADDLVNVVCQLDPTASRKDC
;
A
#
# COMPACT_ATOMS: atom_id res chain seq x y z
N PRO A 1 3.16 -0.84 13.46
CA PRO A 1 2.50 -2.07 13.03
C PRO A 1 1.74 -1.90 11.72
N LEU A 2 2.09 -2.73 10.76
CA LEU A 2 1.59 -2.62 9.39
C LEU A 2 0.08 -2.86 9.31
N ALA A 3 -0.41 -3.91 9.96
CA ALA A 3 -1.83 -4.23 9.94
C ALA A 3 -2.68 -3.08 10.52
N ALA A 4 -2.23 -2.50 11.62
CA ALA A 4 -2.93 -1.36 12.24
C ALA A 4 -2.94 -0.15 11.29
N GLY A 5 -1.86 0.08 10.56
CA GLY A 5 -1.80 1.14 9.56
C GLY A 5 -2.78 0.94 8.41
N LEU A 6 -2.93 -0.29 7.93
CA LEU A 6 -3.89 -0.62 6.90
C LEU A 6 -5.33 -0.41 7.37
N VAL A 7 -5.65 -0.83 8.59
CA VAL A 7 -6.97 -0.60 9.20
C VAL A 7 -7.23 0.90 9.30
N LYS A 8 -6.26 1.66 9.77
CA LYS A 8 -6.40 3.11 9.92
C LYS A 8 -6.64 3.82 8.60
N ALA A 9 -5.93 3.41 7.55
CA ALA A 9 -6.13 3.97 6.22
C ALA A 9 -7.57 3.78 5.75
N CYS A 10 -8.14 2.60 5.97
CA CYS A 10 -9.53 2.33 5.62
C CYS A 10 -10.51 3.16 6.45
N GLU A 11 -10.24 3.34 7.74
CA GLU A 11 -11.07 4.18 8.61
C GLU A 11 -11.13 5.63 8.14
N VAL A 12 -10.02 6.13 7.58
CA VAL A 12 -9.95 7.50 7.05
C VAL A 12 -10.68 7.61 5.72
N VAL A 13 -10.51 6.64 4.83
CA VAL A 13 -10.99 6.72 3.45
C VAL A 13 -12.47 6.40 3.31
N ARG A 14 -12.99 5.43 4.05
CA ARG A 14 -14.37 4.98 3.92
C ARG A 14 -15.41 6.10 4.13
N PRO A 15 -15.29 6.96 5.15
CA PRO A 15 -16.23 8.08 5.30
C PRO A 15 -16.19 9.05 4.12
N LEU A 16 -15.02 9.27 3.53
CA LEU A 16 -14.87 10.15 2.36
C LEU A 16 -15.59 9.57 1.15
N LEU A 17 -15.50 8.25 0.95
CA LEU A 17 -16.22 7.58 -0.14
C LEU A 17 -17.74 7.60 0.05
N LEU A 18 -18.20 7.60 1.30
CA LEU A 18 -19.64 7.73 1.59
C LEU A 18 -20.15 9.12 1.21
N LYS A 19 -19.36 10.16 1.43
CA LYS A 19 -19.72 11.52 1.07
C LYS A 19 -19.65 11.77 -0.43
N ASP A 20 -18.64 11.18 -1.08
CA ASP A 20 -18.44 11.35 -2.52
C ASP A 20 -18.06 10.00 -3.13
N PRO A 21 -19.07 9.24 -3.60
CA PRO A 21 -18.82 7.94 -4.22
C PRO A 21 -17.98 8.01 -5.50
N GLY A 22 -17.83 9.18 -6.08
CA GLY A 22 -17.01 9.39 -7.29
C GLY A 22 -15.52 9.54 -7.01
N LEU A 23 -15.13 9.64 -5.75
CA LEU A 23 -13.70 9.72 -5.40
C LEU A 23 -12.93 8.47 -5.85
N ARG A 24 -11.70 8.71 -6.25
CA ARG A 24 -10.75 7.64 -6.60
C ARG A 24 -9.50 7.77 -5.73
N PRO A 25 -9.56 7.38 -4.43
CA PRO A 25 -8.45 7.55 -3.53
C PRO A 25 -7.22 6.76 -3.97
N LEU A 26 -6.07 7.39 -3.88
CA LEU A 26 -4.78 6.74 -4.03
C LEU A 26 -4.13 6.69 -2.65
N LEU A 27 -3.82 5.48 -2.19
CA LEU A 27 -3.18 5.26 -0.91
C LEU A 27 -1.73 4.83 -1.15
N VAL A 28 -0.83 5.49 -0.46
CA VAL A 28 0.60 5.18 -0.56
C VAL A 28 1.04 4.57 0.77
N LEU A 29 1.48 3.32 0.71
CA LEU A 29 1.98 2.60 1.87
C LEU A 29 3.50 2.58 1.83
N VAL A 30 4.13 3.16 2.83
CA VAL A 30 5.59 3.14 2.97
C VAL A 30 5.94 2.12 4.05
N THR A 31 6.72 1.11 3.70
CA THR A 31 7.01 0.01 4.62
C THR A 31 8.34 -0.65 4.28
N ASP A 32 9.01 -1.19 5.29
CA ASP A 32 10.15 -2.07 5.10
C ASP A 32 9.72 -3.55 4.96
N GLY A 33 8.41 -3.81 4.94
CA GLY A 33 7.85 -5.15 4.82
C GLY A 33 7.87 -5.94 6.12
N ARG A 34 8.26 -5.34 7.22
CA ARG A 34 8.33 -6.01 8.53
C ARG A 34 7.06 -5.74 9.33
N GLY A 35 6.25 -6.77 9.55
CA GLY A 35 5.13 -6.70 10.47
C GLY A 35 5.58 -7.16 11.85
N ASN A 36 6.13 -6.24 12.64
CA ASN A 36 6.73 -6.59 13.93
C ASN A 36 5.70 -6.93 15.00
N VAL A 37 4.49 -6.40 14.88
CA VAL A 37 3.45 -6.52 15.89
C VAL A 37 2.12 -6.75 15.19
N GLY A 38 1.38 -7.80 15.58
CA GLY A 38 0.05 -8.07 15.08
C GLY A 38 -0.99 -7.10 15.66
N LEU A 39 -2.25 -7.25 15.24
CA LEU A 39 -3.35 -6.39 15.70
C LEU A 39 -3.57 -6.47 17.22
N ASP A 40 -3.24 -7.60 17.82
CA ASP A 40 -3.34 -7.83 19.26
C ASP A 40 -2.10 -7.36 20.04
N ALA A 41 -1.21 -6.64 19.38
CA ALA A 41 0.03 -6.10 19.94
C ALA A 41 1.05 -7.17 20.35
N ARG A 42 0.89 -8.42 19.92
CA ARG A 42 1.85 -9.48 20.22
C ARG A 42 2.97 -9.51 19.16
N PRO A 43 4.25 -9.40 19.53
CA PRO A 43 5.35 -9.57 18.58
C PRO A 43 5.44 -11.05 18.17
N ASN A 44 5.27 -11.32 16.89
CA ASN A 44 5.39 -12.69 16.38
C ASN A 44 5.61 -12.70 14.86
N GLY A 45 6.01 -13.85 14.32
CA GLY A 45 6.17 -14.04 12.88
C GLY A 45 4.85 -14.03 12.11
N ARG A 46 3.72 -14.13 12.79
CA ARG A 46 2.39 -14.09 12.16
C ARG A 46 1.95 -12.68 11.81
N ALA A 47 2.62 -11.67 12.36
CA ALA A 47 2.25 -10.27 12.11
C ALA A 47 2.27 -9.93 10.62
N THR A 48 3.23 -10.46 9.86
CA THR A 48 3.29 -10.25 8.42
C THR A 48 2.17 -11.02 7.71
N ASP A 49 1.91 -12.26 8.09
CA ASP A 49 0.84 -13.06 7.49
C ASP A 49 -0.52 -12.43 7.75
N GLU A 50 -0.73 -11.90 8.95
CA GLU A 50 -1.92 -11.16 9.31
C GLU A 50 -2.10 -9.92 8.43
N ALA A 51 -1.00 -9.18 8.20
CA ALA A 51 -1.02 -8.01 7.34
C ALA A 51 -1.34 -8.37 5.88
N ILE A 52 -0.79 -9.47 5.37
CA ILE A 52 -1.07 -9.95 4.01
C ILE A 52 -2.52 -10.36 3.86
N ALA A 53 -3.07 -11.08 4.84
CA ALA A 53 -4.47 -11.47 4.81
C ALA A 53 -5.39 -10.26 4.81
N LEU A 54 -5.10 -9.27 5.64
CA LEU A 54 -5.84 -8.01 5.70
C LEU A 54 -5.71 -7.23 4.39
N ALA A 55 -4.51 -7.17 3.83
CA ALA A 55 -4.25 -6.50 2.56
C ALA A 55 -5.05 -7.13 1.41
N THR A 56 -5.17 -8.45 1.41
CA THR A 56 -5.96 -9.17 0.39
C THR A 56 -7.44 -8.76 0.50
N GLU A 57 -7.96 -8.69 1.70
CA GLU A 57 -9.33 -8.28 1.94
C GLU A 57 -9.57 -6.82 1.50
N ILE A 58 -8.67 -5.93 1.89
CA ILE A 58 -8.74 -4.51 1.52
C ILE A 58 -8.56 -4.33 0.01
N GLY A 59 -7.66 -5.08 -0.60
CA GLY A 59 -7.37 -5.00 -2.04
C GLY A 59 -8.54 -5.44 -2.92
N ALA A 60 -9.52 -6.14 -2.35
CA ALA A 60 -10.75 -6.49 -3.06
C ALA A 60 -11.63 -5.26 -3.35
N ASP A 61 -11.45 -4.18 -2.61
CA ASP A 61 -12.18 -2.93 -2.85
C ASP A 61 -11.54 -2.16 -4.00
N ARG A 62 -12.14 -2.26 -5.18
CA ARG A 62 -11.63 -1.66 -6.42
C ARG A 62 -11.73 -0.15 -6.47
N ARG A 63 -12.41 0.47 -5.52
CA ARG A 63 -12.48 1.93 -5.43
C ARG A 63 -11.17 2.53 -4.93
N LEU A 64 -10.34 1.71 -4.26
CA LEU A 64 -9.05 2.13 -3.71
C LEU A 64 -7.93 1.72 -4.65
N SER A 65 -7.00 2.63 -4.89
CA SER A 65 -5.76 2.35 -5.61
C SER A 65 -4.60 2.41 -4.62
N TRP A 66 -3.66 1.48 -4.73
CA TRP A 66 -2.54 1.35 -3.80
C TRP A 66 -1.21 1.42 -4.52
N VAL A 67 -0.26 2.08 -3.88
CA VAL A 67 1.16 2.04 -4.24
C VAL A 67 1.92 1.69 -2.97
N VAL A 68 2.80 0.70 -3.04
CA VAL A 68 3.64 0.32 -1.92
C VAL A 68 5.07 0.77 -2.21
N ILE A 69 5.65 1.51 -1.26
CA ILE A 69 7.04 1.95 -1.33
C ILE A 69 7.85 1.16 -0.33
N ASP A 70 8.77 0.36 -0.86
CA ASP A 70 9.66 -0.50 -0.08
C ASP A 70 10.87 0.30 0.37
N THR A 71 11.07 0.39 1.67
CA THR A 71 12.22 1.06 2.27
C THR A 71 13.25 0.09 2.84
N GLU A 72 13.10 -1.21 2.57
CA GLU A 72 14.03 -2.24 3.06
C GLU A 72 15.44 -1.97 2.54
N ASP A 73 16.43 -2.07 3.45
CA ASP A 73 17.83 -1.88 3.07
C ASP A 73 18.28 -3.03 2.15
N PRO A 74 18.67 -2.73 0.90
CA PRO A 74 19.09 -3.77 -0.04
C PRO A 74 20.38 -4.48 0.38
N ARG A 75 21.15 -3.91 1.31
CA ARG A 75 22.39 -4.51 1.82
C ARG A 75 22.15 -5.46 2.99
N GLY A 76 20.94 -5.44 3.56
CA GLY A 76 20.57 -6.35 4.64
C GLY A 76 19.89 -7.61 4.14
N ILE A 77 19.33 -8.38 5.07
CA ILE A 77 18.52 -9.55 4.73
C ILE A 77 17.21 -9.08 4.09
N ARG A 78 17.01 -9.44 2.84
CA ARG A 78 15.80 -9.09 2.12
C ARG A 78 14.69 -10.08 2.44
N LEU A 79 13.61 -9.58 3.00
CA LEU A 79 12.42 -10.38 3.27
C LEU A 79 11.41 -10.32 2.12
N SER A 80 11.50 -9.32 1.26
CA SER A 80 10.61 -9.10 0.10
C SER A 80 9.13 -9.06 0.46
N ARG A 81 8.80 -8.77 1.69
CA ARG A 81 7.43 -8.76 2.20
C ARG A 81 6.60 -7.59 1.64
N ALA A 82 7.28 -6.48 1.32
CA ALA A 82 6.60 -5.33 0.72
C ALA A 82 5.95 -5.71 -0.62
N ARG A 83 6.62 -6.54 -1.41
CA ARG A 83 6.08 -7.04 -2.68
C ARG A 83 4.86 -7.93 -2.47
N ASP A 84 4.91 -8.79 -1.45
CA ASP A 84 3.77 -9.66 -1.11
C ASP A 84 2.56 -8.83 -0.69
N ILE A 85 2.79 -7.78 0.09
CA ILE A 85 1.74 -6.87 0.53
C ILE A 85 1.17 -6.10 -0.67
N ALA A 86 2.03 -5.59 -1.55
CA ALA A 86 1.61 -4.89 -2.76
C ALA A 86 0.74 -5.80 -3.66
N ALA A 87 1.16 -7.05 -3.85
CA ALA A 87 0.38 -8.01 -4.62
C ALA A 87 -0.98 -8.26 -3.99
N ALA A 88 -1.04 -8.38 -2.67
CA ALA A 88 -2.30 -8.57 -1.93
C ALA A 88 -3.22 -7.34 -2.08
N LEU A 89 -2.66 -6.14 -2.03
CA LEU A 89 -3.41 -4.89 -2.23
C LEU A 89 -3.80 -4.65 -3.68
N GLY A 90 -3.15 -5.33 -4.62
CA GLY A 90 -3.40 -5.15 -6.04
C GLY A 90 -2.73 -3.92 -6.64
N GLY A 91 -1.64 -3.44 -6.04
CA GLY A 91 -0.91 -2.27 -6.52
C GLY A 91 0.57 -2.54 -6.77
N PRO A 92 1.26 -1.60 -7.42
CA PRO A 92 2.69 -1.73 -7.68
C PRO A 92 3.52 -1.55 -6.42
N CYS A 93 4.72 -2.14 -6.42
CA CYS A 93 5.72 -1.96 -5.38
C CYS A 93 6.95 -1.29 -5.98
N LEU A 94 7.36 -0.17 -5.39
CA LEU A 94 8.54 0.58 -5.80
C LEU A 94 9.54 0.60 -4.66
N HIS A 95 10.83 0.44 -4.96
CA HIS A 95 11.87 0.62 -3.95
C HIS A 95 12.21 2.10 -3.81
N ILE A 96 12.43 2.56 -2.57
CA ILE A 96 12.69 3.99 -2.32
C ILE A 96 13.94 4.49 -3.04
N ASP A 97 14.96 3.64 -3.21
CA ASP A 97 16.20 4.02 -3.90
C ASP A 97 15.98 4.24 -5.40
N ASP A 98 14.94 3.62 -5.97
CA ASP A 98 14.57 3.76 -7.37
C ASP A 98 13.52 4.84 -7.57
N LEU A 99 13.08 5.48 -6.49
CA LEU A 99 11.98 6.43 -6.53
C LEU A 99 12.46 7.78 -7.05
N ARG A 100 11.96 8.16 -8.22
CA ARG A 100 12.11 9.50 -8.79
C ARG A 100 10.73 10.11 -8.92
N ALA A 101 10.66 11.45 -8.89
CA ALA A 101 9.39 12.14 -9.02
C ALA A 101 8.65 11.75 -10.30
N ASP A 102 9.38 11.58 -11.41
CA ASP A 102 8.80 11.20 -12.70
C ASP A 102 8.18 9.79 -12.63
N ASP A 103 8.85 8.85 -11.96
CA ASP A 103 8.35 7.47 -11.80
C ASP A 103 7.05 7.46 -11.00
N LEU A 104 6.99 8.25 -9.94
CA LEU A 104 5.80 8.35 -9.12
C LEU A 104 4.63 8.96 -9.92
N VAL A 105 4.88 10.00 -10.68
CA VAL A 105 3.88 10.62 -11.55
C VAL A 105 3.34 9.60 -12.56
N ASN A 106 4.22 8.85 -13.20
CA ASN A 106 3.83 7.81 -14.17
C ASN A 106 2.95 6.74 -13.52
N VAL A 107 3.29 6.30 -12.32
CA VAL A 107 2.50 5.30 -11.59
C VAL A 107 1.11 5.85 -11.28
N VAL A 108 1.02 7.09 -10.80
CA VAL A 108 -0.26 7.75 -10.50
C VAL A 108 -1.10 7.85 -11.77
N CYS A 109 -0.51 8.24 -12.90
CA CYS A 109 -1.22 8.33 -14.17
C CYS A 109 -1.74 6.99 -14.66
N GLN A 110 -1.02 5.91 -14.44
CA GLN A 110 -1.46 4.56 -14.79
C GLN A 110 -2.63 4.08 -13.93
N LEU A 111 -2.65 4.47 -12.64
CA LEU A 111 -3.68 4.05 -11.70
C LEU A 111 -4.96 4.88 -11.82
N ASP A 112 -4.87 6.10 -12.32
CA ASP A 112 -6.00 6.99 -12.48
C ASP A 112 -6.30 7.20 -13.99
N PRO A 113 -7.25 6.44 -14.55
CA PRO A 113 -7.58 6.56 -15.97
C PRO A 113 -8.22 7.91 -16.32
N THR A 114 -8.64 8.69 -15.33
CA THR A 114 -9.22 10.03 -15.56
C THR A 114 -8.17 11.12 -15.58
N ALA A 115 -6.91 10.82 -15.21
CA ALA A 115 -5.83 11.78 -15.23
C ALA A 115 -5.57 12.27 -16.66
N SER A 116 -5.32 13.58 -16.80
CA SER A 116 -4.97 14.16 -18.10
C SER A 116 -3.60 13.65 -18.54
N ARG A 117 -3.47 13.30 -19.83
CA ARG A 117 -2.18 12.91 -20.40
C ARG A 117 -1.13 14.00 -20.33
N LYS A 118 -1.54 15.26 -20.23
CA LYS A 118 -0.64 16.38 -20.06
C LYS A 118 0.05 16.39 -18.70
N ASP A 119 -0.57 15.78 -17.71
CA ASP A 119 -0.05 15.65 -16.35
C ASP A 119 0.88 14.43 -16.22
N CYS A 120 0.95 13.63 -17.22
CA CYS A 120 1.80 12.44 -17.31
C CYS A 120 2.94 12.64 -18.33
#